data_fee7db2185199649e6261c42b1ec08eb
#
_entry.id   fee7db2185199649e6261c42b1ec08eb
#
_cell.length_a   1.000
_cell.length_b   1.000
_cell.length_c   1.000
_cell.angle_alpha   90.00
_cell.angle_beta   90.00
_cell.angle_gamma   90.00
#
_symmetry.space_group_name_H-M   'P 1'
#
loop_
_entity.id
_entity.type
_entity.pdbx_description
1 polymer ?
#
loop_
_entity_poly.entity_id
_entity_poly.type
_entity_poly.pdbx_seq_one_letter_code
_entity_poly.pdbx_strand_id
1 'polypeptide(L)'
;MPADPTTALPLRASYEAVKTGRPFDEDVLLSVVFGSHTPCPDDQRCLHIDLAPLAGAACIEVWRGIGPVRVGTAGQVRYAEDGAHCAGWLSIEEEAVGNLADATQAAYRSLLRFQAESPYRHVWRMWNYVADINAGEGDEERYRQFCLGRARAFAAEMADAQAIGYPAASAVGKRGSARTLEVCWIASRSPGITVENPRQVSAFEYPREYGPASPTFSRATVTSDRLLLVSGTASIVGHISMHAGNLAAQIEETFRNIDALVERSTAERLIKPTPLDQHSTVKAYLRDASDAASVTQELRRRLGPSVPVLLLAADICRSDLLIEIEVAHQG
;
A
#
# COMPACT_ATOMS: atom_id res chain seq x y z
N MET A 1 -1.95 -10.00 -36.77
CA MET A 1 -2.47 -11.13 -36.00
C MET A 1 -2.69 -10.59 -34.60
N PRO A 2 -3.85 -10.70 -33.95
CA PRO A 2 -3.98 -10.37 -32.52
C PRO A 2 -3.08 -11.32 -31.73
N ALA A 3 -2.33 -10.79 -30.78
CA ALA A 3 -1.50 -11.58 -29.87
C ALA A 3 -2.37 -12.60 -29.13
N ASP A 4 -1.87 -13.79 -28.98
CA ASP A 4 -2.50 -14.86 -28.23
C ASP A 4 -2.74 -14.38 -26.78
N PRO A 5 -3.98 -14.37 -26.26
CA PRO A 5 -4.27 -13.90 -24.92
C PRO A 5 -3.60 -14.74 -23.81
N THR A 6 -2.98 -15.85 -24.14
CA THR A 6 -2.27 -16.74 -23.20
C THR A 6 -0.83 -16.32 -22.88
N THR A 7 -0.29 -15.25 -23.48
CA THR A 7 1.10 -14.79 -23.28
C THR A 7 1.25 -13.45 -22.54
N ALA A 8 0.17 -12.78 -22.19
CA ALA A 8 0.26 -11.56 -21.40
C ALA A 8 0.71 -11.90 -19.96
N LEU A 9 1.79 -11.26 -19.50
CA LEU A 9 2.23 -11.39 -18.11
C LEU A 9 1.17 -10.74 -17.20
N PRO A 10 0.84 -11.34 -16.04
CA PRO A 10 -0.12 -10.76 -15.10
C PRO A 10 0.39 -9.44 -14.52
N LEU A 11 -0.50 -8.71 -13.83
CA LEU A 11 -0.13 -7.56 -13.02
C LEU A 11 1.03 -7.93 -12.10
N ARG A 12 2.10 -7.13 -12.12
CA ARG A 12 3.31 -7.40 -11.34
C ARG A 12 3.96 -6.14 -10.79
N ALA A 13 4.57 -6.27 -9.63
CA ALA A 13 5.41 -5.25 -9.03
C ALA A 13 6.89 -5.58 -9.20
N SER A 14 7.73 -4.57 -9.29
CA SER A 14 9.19 -4.68 -9.27
C SER A 14 9.83 -3.47 -8.62
N TYR A 15 11.08 -3.60 -8.16
CA TYR A 15 11.91 -2.47 -7.73
C TYR A 15 13.01 -2.25 -8.75
N GLU A 16 13.12 -1.01 -9.21
CA GLU A 16 14.05 -0.62 -10.27
C GLU A 16 14.92 0.56 -9.82
N ALA A 17 16.13 0.65 -10.36
CA ALA A 17 16.95 1.85 -10.20
C ALA A 17 16.38 2.99 -11.05
N VAL A 18 16.52 4.22 -10.55
CA VAL A 18 16.12 5.42 -11.30
C VAL A 18 16.93 5.50 -12.59
N LYS A 19 16.25 5.48 -13.73
CA LYS A 19 16.82 5.72 -15.05
C LYS A 19 16.50 7.16 -15.47
N THR A 20 17.47 8.05 -15.35
CA THR A 20 17.28 9.43 -15.80
C THR A 20 17.15 9.50 -17.33
N GLY A 21 16.19 10.31 -17.81
CA GLY A 21 16.06 10.66 -19.22
C GLY A 21 15.43 9.61 -20.14
N ARG A 22 14.86 8.52 -19.61
CA ARG A 22 14.08 7.56 -20.41
C ARG A 22 12.60 7.62 -19.99
N PRO A 23 11.67 7.61 -20.97
CA PRO A 23 10.26 7.41 -20.67
C PRO A 23 10.05 6.02 -20.03
N PHE A 24 8.99 5.87 -19.24
CA PHE A 24 8.60 4.56 -18.77
C PHE A 24 8.20 3.65 -19.95
N ASP A 25 8.43 2.35 -19.77
CA ASP A 25 7.94 1.36 -20.73
C ASP A 25 6.41 1.47 -20.88
N GLU A 26 5.91 1.02 -22.03
CA GLU A 26 4.50 1.19 -22.39
C GLU A 26 3.52 0.40 -21.51
N ASP A 27 4.00 -0.61 -20.76
CA ASP A 27 3.21 -1.45 -19.85
C ASP A 27 3.20 -0.93 -18.38
N VAL A 28 3.88 0.19 -18.09
CA VAL A 28 3.92 0.76 -16.75
C VAL A 28 2.62 1.47 -16.42
N LEU A 29 1.91 0.97 -15.38
CA LEU A 29 0.69 1.59 -14.83
C LEU A 29 0.99 2.64 -13.77
N LEU A 30 1.94 2.37 -12.87
CA LEU A 30 2.31 3.27 -11.79
C LEU A 30 3.80 3.12 -11.47
N SER A 31 4.45 4.24 -11.24
CA SER A 31 5.79 4.31 -10.68
C SER A 31 5.77 5.18 -9.44
N VAL A 32 6.22 4.63 -8.30
CA VAL A 32 6.40 5.39 -7.07
C VAL A 32 7.88 5.59 -6.84
N VAL A 33 8.32 6.84 -6.90
CA VAL A 33 9.71 7.26 -6.70
C VAL A 33 9.89 7.69 -5.27
N PHE A 34 10.84 7.08 -4.56
CA PHE A 34 11.10 7.38 -3.15
C PHE A 34 12.36 8.22 -2.96
N GLY A 35 12.32 9.14 -1.98
CA GLY A 35 13.43 10.01 -1.56
C GLY A 35 13.34 11.44 -2.09
N SER A 36 13.55 12.44 -1.20
CA SER A 36 13.36 13.87 -1.44
C SER A 36 14.16 14.43 -2.63
N HIS A 37 15.29 13.83 -2.96
CA HIS A 37 16.18 14.28 -4.05
C HIS A 37 16.20 13.35 -5.26
N THR A 38 15.34 12.35 -5.28
CA THR A 38 15.26 11.39 -6.38
C THR A 38 14.51 12.03 -7.55
N PRO A 39 15.11 12.12 -8.74
CA PRO A 39 14.44 12.69 -9.91
C PRO A 39 13.17 11.89 -10.25
N CYS A 40 12.04 12.56 -10.30
CA CYS A 40 10.79 11.97 -10.80
C CYS A 40 10.61 12.43 -12.26
N PRO A 41 10.45 11.52 -13.21
CA PRO A 41 10.11 11.88 -14.59
C PRO A 41 8.81 12.69 -14.64
N ASP A 42 8.73 13.65 -15.56
CA ASP A 42 7.47 14.34 -15.86
C ASP A 42 6.54 13.41 -16.66
N ASP A 43 5.95 12.48 -15.94
CA ASP A 43 5.03 11.46 -16.47
C ASP A 43 3.86 11.30 -15.50
N GLN A 44 2.64 11.30 -16.01
CA GLN A 44 1.42 11.16 -15.19
C GLN A 44 1.36 9.86 -14.38
N ARG A 45 2.14 8.85 -14.76
CA ARG A 45 2.28 7.57 -14.06
C ARG A 45 3.24 7.63 -12.88
N CYS A 46 3.97 8.76 -12.72
CA CYS A 46 4.97 8.94 -11.67
C CYS A 46 4.37 9.65 -10.47
N LEU A 47 4.47 9.00 -9.31
CA LEU A 47 4.19 9.59 -8.01
C LEU A 47 5.50 9.69 -7.22
N HIS A 48 5.85 10.88 -6.76
CA HIS A 48 7.00 11.11 -5.90
C HIS A 48 6.59 11.10 -4.43
N ILE A 49 7.27 10.29 -3.61
CA ILE A 49 7.02 10.17 -2.17
C ILE A 49 8.31 10.46 -1.40
N ASP A 50 8.24 11.41 -0.49
CA ASP A 50 9.37 11.78 0.38
C ASP A 50 9.56 10.80 1.54
N LEU A 51 9.95 9.57 1.21
CA LEU A 51 10.42 8.56 2.14
C LEU A 51 11.83 8.12 1.73
N ALA A 52 12.79 8.24 2.62
CA ALA A 52 14.18 7.93 2.32
C ALA A 52 14.40 6.41 2.17
N PRO A 53 14.94 5.92 1.03
CA PRO A 53 15.45 4.57 0.94
C PRO A 53 16.63 4.36 1.90
N LEU A 54 16.61 3.25 2.65
CA LEU A 54 17.61 2.93 3.67
C LEU A 54 18.67 1.92 3.22
N ALA A 55 18.42 1.25 2.10
CA ALA A 55 19.37 0.29 1.53
C ALA A 55 19.39 0.40 0.01
N GLY A 56 20.58 0.37 -0.58
CA GLY A 56 20.76 0.40 -2.04
C GLY A 56 20.73 1.81 -2.66
N ALA A 57 20.75 1.87 -3.99
CA ALA A 57 20.54 3.10 -4.75
C ALA A 57 19.07 3.53 -4.69
N ALA A 58 18.80 4.81 -5.00
CA ALA A 58 17.43 5.31 -5.14
C ALA A 58 16.58 4.34 -5.96
N CYS A 59 15.43 3.98 -5.42
CA CYS A 59 14.62 2.88 -5.92
C CYS A 59 13.24 3.39 -6.33
N ILE A 60 12.75 2.85 -7.43
CA ILE A 60 11.39 3.06 -7.91
C ILE A 60 10.62 1.77 -7.70
N GLU A 61 9.45 1.84 -7.11
CA GLU A 61 8.45 0.76 -7.17
C GLU A 61 7.65 0.92 -8.46
N VAL A 62 7.68 -0.10 -9.30
CA VAL A 62 7.02 -0.09 -10.62
C VAL A 62 5.96 -1.17 -10.66
N TRP A 63 4.74 -0.75 -10.99
CA TRP A 63 3.60 -1.64 -11.26
C TRP A 63 3.36 -1.71 -12.75
N ARG A 64 3.43 -2.93 -13.29
CA ARG A 64 3.27 -3.20 -14.72
C ARG A 64 1.99 -3.97 -14.98
N GLY A 65 1.25 -3.53 -16.01
CA GLY A 65 0.05 -4.18 -16.50
C GLY A 65 0.33 -5.26 -17.54
N ILE A 66 -0.73 -5.64 -18.24
CA ILE A 66 -0.71 -6.73 -19.25
C ILE A 66 -0.37 -6.24 -20.68
N GLY A 67 -0.21 -4.94 -20.89
CA GLY A 67 0.07 -4.36 -22.21
C GLY A 67 0.16 -2.85 -22.19
N PRO A 68 0.14 -2.20 -23.35
CA PRO A 68 0.25 -0.76 -23.46
C PRO A 68 -0.81 -0.02 -22.65
N VAL A 69 -0.40 0.98 -21.88
CA VAL A 69 -1.28 1.77 -21.03
C VAL A 69 -1.75 3.05 -21.72
N ARG A 70 -2.95 3.47 -21.36
CA ARG A 70 -3.47 4.81 -21.63
C ARG A 70 -3.45 5.62 -20.35
N VAL A 71 -3.02 6.86 -20.42
CA VAL A 71 -2.98 7.77 -19.29
C VAL A 71 -4.10 8.79 -19.38
N GLY A 72 -4.58 9.28 -18.24
CA GLY A 72 -5.63 10.28 -18.19
C GLY A 72 -5.70 11.00 -16.86
N THR A 73 -6.55 12.01 -16.81
CA THR A 73 -6.86 12.79 -15.61
C THR A 73 -8.36 12.93 -15.47
N ALA A 74 -8.90 12.75 -14.28
CA ALA A 74 -10.31 12.96 -13.93
C ALA A 74 -10.39 13.79 -12.63
N GLY A 75 -10.68 15.08 -12.76
CA GLY A 75 -10.55 16.01 -11.64
C GLY A 75 -9.11 16.05 -11.11
N GLN A 76 -8.92 15.71 -9.85
CA GLN A 76 -7.60 15.63 -9.20
C GLN A 76 -6.93 14.26 -9.37
N VAL A 77 -7.64 13.26 -9.88
CA VAL A 77 -7.13 11.90 -10.07
C VAL A 77 -6.30 11.83 -11.34
N ARG A 78 -5.06 11.40 -11.22
CA ARG A 78 -4.21 10.96 -12.33
C ARG A 78 -4.26 9.45 -12.41
N TYR A 79 -4.39 8.89 -13.60
CA TYR A 79 -4.51 7.44 -13.76
C TYR A 79 -3.87 6.92 -15.05
N ALA A 80 -3.57 5.63 -15.03
CA ALA A 80 -3.19 4.86 -16.21
C ALA A 80 -3.96 3.53 -16.23
N GLU A 81 -4.32 3.05 -17.40
CA GLU A 81 -5.09 1.82 -17.59
C GLU A 81 -4.56 0.99 -18.76
N ASP A 82 -4.68 -0.35 -18.67
CA ASP A 82 -4.25 -1.31 -19.69
C ASP A 82 -5.41 -2.12 -20.29
N GLY A 83 -6.66 -1.74 -19.98
CA GLY A 83 -7.86 -2.46 -20.39
C GLY A 83 -8.36 -3.51 -19.39
N ALA A 84 -7.51 -4.04 -18.50
CA ALA A 84 -7.89 -4.94 -17.39
C ALA A 84 -7.72 -4.26 -16.03
N HIS A 85 -6.64 -3.50 -15.88
CA HIS A 85 -6.24 -2.84 -14.63
C HIS A 85 -6.20 -1.32 -14.79
N CYS A 86 -6.31 -0.64 -13.68
CA CYS A 86 -6.12 0.80 -13.55
C CYS A 86 -5.28 1.09 -12.31
N ALA A 87 -4.25 1.88 -12.47
CA ALA A 87 -3.58 2.51 -11.34
C ALA A 87 -3.91 3.99 -11.31
N GLY A 88 -4.13 4.53 -10.12
CA GLY A 88 -4.42 5.95 -9.96
C GLY A 88 -3.73 6.54 -8.75
N TRP A 89 -3.57 7.85 -8.75
CA TRP A 89 -3.07 8.58 -7.61
C TRP A 89 -3.57 10.02 -7.59
N LEU A 90 -3.55 10.61 -6.40
CA LEU A 90 -3.83 12.02 -6.16
C LEU A 90 -3.06 12.51 -4.94
N SER A 91 -2.89 13.83 -4.85
CA SER A 91 -2.28 14.51 -3.72
C SER A 91 -3.20 15.66 -3.28
N ILE A 92 -3.40 15.80 -1.96
CA ILE A 92 -4.19 16.88 -1.36
C ILE A 92 -3.33 17.64 -0.36
N GLU A 93 -3.21 18.94 -0.54
CA GLU A 93 -2.63 19.84 0.46
C GLU A 93 -3.66 20.09 1.56
N GLU A 94 -3.29 19.79 2.82
CA GLU A 94 -4.20 19.90 3.96
C GLU A 94 -4.70 21.34 4.16
N GLU A 95 -3.79 22.31 4.01
CA GLU A 95 -4.12 23.73 4.17
C GLU A 95 -5.18 24.23 3.17
N ALA A 96 -5.27 23.61 1.99
CA ALA A 96 -6.24 23.98 0.97
C ALA A 96 -7.67 23.56 1.35
N VAL A 97 -7.86 22.61 2.27
CA VAL A 97 -9.17 22.03 2.61
C VAL A 97 -9.50 22.10 4.10
N GLY A 98 -8.52 22.45 4.96
CA GLY A 98 -8.70 22.67 6.39
C GLY A 98 -7.79 21.82 7.30
N ASN A 99 -7.94 20.51 7.31
CA ASN A 99 -7.17 19.59 8.14
C ASN A 99 -7.04 18.22 7.48
N LEU A 100 -6.32 17.29 8.14
CA LEU A 100 -6.09 15.95 7.60
C LEU A 100 -7.38 15.14 7.41
N ALA A 101 -8.36 15.23 8.31
CA ALA A 101 -9.63 14.51 8.15
C ALA A 101 -10.39 15.00 6.91
N ASP A 102 -10.41 16.31 6.67
CA ASP A 102 -11.07 16.92 5.51
C ASP A 102 -10.27 16.59 4.22
N ALA A 103 -8.95 16.64 4.26
CA ALA A 103 -8.08 16.23 3.15
C ALA A 103 -8.28 14.75 2.79
N THR A 104 -8.37 13.87 3.80
CA THR A 104 -8.63 12.45 3.59
C THR A 104 -10.01 12.22 3.03
N GLN A 105 -11.02 12.89 3.56
CA GLN A 105 -12.38 12.79 3.02
C GLN A 105 -12.44 13.25 1.56
N ALA A 106 -11.82 14.37 1.21
CA ALA A 106 -11.78 14.90 -0.15
C ALA A 106 -11.06 13.92 -1.11
N ALA A 107 -9.88 13.41 -0.70
CA ALA A 107 -9.11 12.45 -1.47
C ALA A 107 -9.92 11.19 -1.77
N TYR A 108 -10.50 10.59 -0.73
CA TYR A 108 -11.25 9.34 -0.87
C TYR A 108 -12.57 9.53 -1.64
N ARG A 109 -13.26 10.66 -1.49
CA ARG A 109 -14.44 10.95 -2.32
C ARG A 109 -14.07 11.07 -3.79
N SER A 110 -12.97 11.75 -4.12
CA SER A 110 -12.49 11.87 -5.51
C SER A 110 -12.15 10.48 -6.08
N LEU A 111 -11.44 9.64 -5.31
CA LEU A 111 -11.10 8.28 -5.68
C LEU A 111 -12.35 7.41 -5.89
N LEU A 112 -13.27 7.38 -4.91
CA LEU A 112 -14.45 6.51 -4.94
C LEU A 112 -15.41 6.89 -6.07
N ARG A 113 -15.60 8.19 -6.35
CA ARG A 113 -16.37 8.65 -7.49
C ARG A 113 -15.74 8.26 -8.82
N PHE A 114 -14.42 8.47 -8.95
CA PHE A 114 -13.68 8.02 -10.13
C PHE A 114 -13.87 6.51 -10.35
N GLN A 115 -13.78 5.68 -9.30
CA GLN A 115 -13.99 4.25 -9.41
C GLN A 115 -15.42 3.88 -9.79
N ALA A 116 -16.42 4.56 -9.23
CA ALA A 116 -17.82 4.32 -9.54
C ALA A 116 -18.17 4.63 -11.01
N GLU A 117 -17.52 5.64 -11.59
CA GLU A 117 -17.71 6.07 -13.00
C GLU A 117 -16.83 5.29 -13.98
N SER A 118 -15.78 4.60 -13.49
CA SER A 118 -14.84 3.86 -14.31
C SER A 118 -15.25 2.40 -14.47
N PRO A 119 -14.79 1.68 -15.51
CA PRO A 119 -14.96 0.24 -15.61
C PRO A 119 -14.12 -0.56 -14.60
N TYR A 120 -13.16 0.06 -13.92
CA TYR A 120 -12.24 -0.55 -12.96
C TYR A 120 -12.76 -0.36 -11.53
N ARG A 121 -13.93 -0.91 -11.22
CA ARG A 121 -14.68 -0.63 -9.97
C ARG A 121 -14.10 -1.31 -8.73
N HIS A 122 -13.20 -2.28 -8.90
CA HIS A 122 -12.69 -3.09 -7.81
C HIS A 122 -11.30 -2.64 -7.41
N VAL A 123 -11.19 -1.86 -6.34
CA VAL A 123 -9.89 -1.49 -5.78
C VAL A 123 -9.30 -2.68 -5.06
N TRP A 124 -8.10 -3.09 -5.44
CA TRP A 124 -7.39 -4.23 -4.85
C TRP A 124 -6.40 -3.81 -3.76
N ARG A 125 -5.69 -2.70 -3.99
CA ARG A 125 -4.63 -2.22 -3.12
C ARG A 125 -4.57 -0.71 -3.05
N MET A 126 -4.30 -0.15 -1.86
CA MET A 126 -4.16 1.29 -1.62
C MET A 126 -2.93 1.58 -0.77
N TRP A 127 -2.27 2.70 -1.04
CA TRP A 127 -1.21 3.26 -0.21
C TRP A 127 -1.54 4.69 0.14
N ASN A 128 -1.30 5.04 1.41
CA ASN A 128 -1.55 6.36 1.96
C ASN A 128 -0.29 6.86 2.65
N TYR A 129 0.18 8.01 2.22
CA TYR A 129 1.37 8.64 2.77
C TYR A 129 0.95 9.92 3.49
N VAL A 130 1.06 9.91 4.81
CA VAL A 130 0.53 10.95 5.71
C VAL A 130 1.69 11.71 6.34
N ALA A 131 1.70 13.03 6.28
CA ALA A 131 2.71 13.82 6.97
C ALA A 131 2.54 13.69 8.50
N ASP A 132 3.63 13.43 9.23
CA ASP A 132 3.69 13.37 10.71
C ASP A 132 2.58 12.51 11.34
N ILE A 133 2.37 11.29 10.84
CA ILE A 133 1.20 10.43 11.12
C ILE A 133 0.91 10.23 12.62
N ASN A 134 1.92 10.27 13.49
CA ASN A 134 1.77 10.10 14.94
C ASN A 134 1.68 11.43 15.72
N ALA A 135 1.66 12.59 15.05
CA ALA A 135 1.53 13.86 15.74
C ALA A 135 0.11 14.07 16.31
N GLY A 136 0.00 14.80 17.43
CA GLY A 136 -1.25 15.02 18.15
C GLY A 136 -1.50 13.97 19.23
N GLU A 137 -2.55 14.17 20.02
CA GLU A 137 -2.92 13.31 21.14
C GLU A 137 -4.41 12.98 21.09
N GLY A 138 -4.77 11.83 21.67
CA GLY A 138 -6.15 11.39 21.73
C GLY A 138 -6.78 11.29 20.33
N ASP A 139 -7.99 11.75 20.15
CA ASP A 139 -8.68 11.73 18.86
C ASP A 139 -8.07 12.68 17.82
N GLU A 140 -7.27 13.67 18.26
CA GLU A 140 -6.56 14.60 17.38
C GLU A 140 -5.24 14.03 16.83
N GLU A 141 -4.85 12.82 17.25
CA GLU A 141 -3.72 12.10 16.61
C GLU A 141 -3.99 11.98 15.10
N ARG A 142 -3.02 12.32 14.30
CA ARG A 142 -3.18 12.45 12.85
C ARG A 142 -3.61 11.15 12.18
N TYR A 143 -3.12 9.98 12.62
CA TYR A 143 -3.61 8.71 12.12
C TYR A 143 -5.11 8.50 12.41
N ARG A 144 -5.60 8.92 13.57
CA ARG A 144 -7.02 8.83 13.93
C ARG A 144 -7.86 9.79 13.09
N GLN A 145 -7.34 10.98 12.80
CA GLN A 145 -7.98 11.95 11.89
C GLN A 145 -8.01 11.43 10.44
N PHE A 146 -6.95 10.78 9.98
CA PHE A 146 -6.95 10.07 8.70
C PHE A 146 -8.04 8.98 8.65
N CYS A 147 -8.15 8.12 9.66
CA CYS A 147 -9.19 7.09 9.74
C CYS A 147 -10.60 7.70 9.73
N LEU A 148 -10.81 8.81 10.46
CA LEU A 148 -12.09 9.54 10.49
C LEU A 148 -12.49 10.07 9.10
N GLY A 149 -11.57 10.76 8.41
CA GLY A 149 -11.83 11.29 7.08
C GLY A 149 -12.14 10.18 6.06
N ARG A 150 -11.40 9.08 6.14
CA ARG A 150 -11.61 7.90 5.29
C ARG A 150 -12.98 7.26 5.54
N ALA A 151 -13.34 7.06 6.80
CA ALA A 151 -14.66 6.51 7.15
C ALA A 151 -15.81 7.41 6.67
N ARG A 152 -15.68 8.74 6.81
CA ARG A 152 -16.67 9.72 6.29
C ARG A 152 -16.84 9.59 4.77
N ALA A 153 -15.76 9.41 4.03
CA ALA A 153 -15.83 9.25 2.58
C ALA A 153 -16.52 7.93 2.17
N PHE A 154 -16.18 6.81 2.80
CA PHE A 154 -16.84 5.54 2.55
C PHE A 154 -18.33 5.61 2.87
N ALA A 155 -18.71 6.18 4.02
CA ALA A 155 -20.11 6.35 4.39
C ALA A 155 -20.91 7.23 3.39
N ALA A 156 -20.25 8.20 2.79
CA ALA A 156 -20.90 9.12 1.84
C ALA A 156 -21.03 8.52 0.43
N GLU A 157 -20.07 7.75 -0.03
CA GLU A 157 -19.97 7.31 -1.43
C GLU A 157 -20.25 5.80 -1.63
N MET A 158 -20.21 5.00 -0.56
CA MET A 158 -20.43 3.54 -0.63
C MET A 158 -21.26 3.07 0.56
N ALA A 159 -22.59 3.08 0.40
CA ALA A 159 -23.52 2.67 1.46
C ALA A 159 -23.26 1.23 2.00
N ASP A 160 -22.74 0.33 1.17
CA ASP A 160 -22.52 -1.09 1.49
C ASP A 160 -21.00 -1.46 1.47
N ALA A 161 -20.10 -0.51 1.74
CA ALA A 161 -18.64 -0.74 1.67
C ALA A 161 -18.18 -1.95 2.49
N GLN A 162 -18.79 -2.18 3.66
CA GLN A 162 -18.44 -3.30 4.52
C GLN A 162 -18.90 -4.65 3.95
N ALA A 163 -20.04 -4.68 3.26
CA ALA A 163 -20.56 -5.89 2.62
C ALA A 163 -19.76 -6.26 1.35
N ILE A 164 -19.23 -5.26 0.66
CA ILE A 164 -18.40 -5.46 -0.55
C ILE A 164 -16.96 -5.86 -0.17
N GLY A 165 -16.51 -5.53 1.03
CA GLY A 165 -15.15 -5.71 1.53
C GLY A 165 -14.27 -4.48 1.24
N TYR A 166 -13.39 -4.17 2.19
CA TYR A 166 -12.39 -3.12 2.02
C TYR A 166 -11.17 -3.65 1.27
N PRO A 167 -10.49 -2.83 0.45
CA PRO A 167 -9.24 -3.22 -0.20
C PRO A 167 -8.11 -3.42 0.81
N ALA A 168 -7.09 -4.19 0.43
CA ALA A 168 -5.83 -4.19 1.15
C ALA A 168 -5.22 -2.78 1.14
N ALA A 169 -4.70 -2.31 2.29
CA ALA A 169 -4.13 -0.96 2.36
C ALA A 169 -3.01 -0.83 3.38
N SER A 170 -2.18 0.20 3.19
CA SER A 170 -1.20 0.70 4.16
C SER A 170 -1.38 2.19 4.38
N ALA A 171 -1.00 2.65 5.57
CA ALA A 171 -0.91 4.07 5.89
C ALA A 171 0.37 4.31 6.69
N VAL A 172 1.31 5.01 6.10
CA VAL A 172 2.64 5.26 6.69
C VAL A 172 2.94 6.76 6.74
N GLY A 173 3.81 7.14 7.67
CA GLY A 173 4.14 8.52 7.95
C GLY A 173 5.37 9.02 7.21
N LYS A 174 5.25 10.19 6.57
CA LYS A 174 6.38 11.00 6.08
C LYS A 174 6.78 11.98 7.18
N ARG A 175 8.08 12.24 7.35
CA ARG A 175 8.59 13.18 8.35
C ARG A 175 9.04 14.48 7.71
N GLY A 176 8.72 15.60 8.37
CA GLY A 176 9.25 16.92 8.01
C GLY A 176 8.92 17.42 6.62
N SER A 177 7.98 16.81 5.95
CA SER A 177 7.51 17.19 4.62
C SER A 177 6.37 18.20 4.68
N ALA A 178 6.05 18.82 3.54
CA ALA A 178 4.82 19.59 3.39
C ALA A 178 3.62 18.74 3.85
N ARG A 179 2.62 19.38 4.47
CA ARG A 179 1.40 18.71 4.94
C ARG A 179 0.50 18.35 3.78
N THR A 180 0.94 17.34 3.03
CA THR A 180 0.21 16.74 1.93
C THR A 180 -0.17 15.30 2.26
N LEU A 181 -1.35 14.90 1.85
CA LEU A 181 -1.77 13.51 1.81
C LEU A 181 -1.65 13.01 0.38
N GLU A 182 -0.81 12.00 0.14
CA GLU A 182 -0.77 11.28 -1.13
C GLU A 182 -1.47 9.94 -0.98
N VAL A 183 -2.33 9.64 -1.96
CA VAL A 183 -3.05 8.36 -2.05
C VAL A 183 -2.82 7.79 -3.43
N CYS A 184 -2.36 6.52 -3.51
CA CYS A 184 -2.33 5.79 -4.77
C CYS A 184 -2.97 4.40 -4.59
N TRP A 185 -3.41 3.82 -5.72
CA TRP A 185 -4.12 2.54 -5.70
C TRP A 185 -3.98 1.78 -7.00
N ILE A 186 -4.24 0.49 -6.89
CA ILE A 186 -4.44 -0.42 -8.03
C ILE A 186 -5.88 -0.95 -7.97
N ALA A 187 -6.54 -0.90 -9.12
CA ALA A 187 -7.90 -1.37 -9.31
C ALA A 187 -8.04 -2.22 -10.58
N SER A 188 -9.14 -2.95 -10.69
CA SER A 188 -9.41 -3.82 -11.83
C SER A 188 -10.89 -3.85 -12.18
N ARG A 189 -11.20 -4.40 -13.37
CA ARG A 189 -12.56 -4.77 -13.77
C ARG A 189 -13.08 -5.98 -12.99
N SER A 190 -12.18 -6.85 -12.55
CA SER A 190 -12.51 -8.06 -11.82
C SER A 190 -12.39 -7.86 -10.31
N PRO A 191 -13.32 -8.42 -9.51
CA PRO A 191 -13.21 -8.34 -8.05
C PRO A 191 -11.98 -9.08 -7.55
N GLY A 192 -11.39 -8.59 -6.46
CA GLY A 192 -10.46 -9.33 -5.62
C GLY A 192 -11.21 -10.05 -4.49
N ILE A 193 -10.54 -11.00 -3.87
CA ILE A 193 -11.02 -11.70 -2.68
C ILE A 193 -10.27 -11.15 -1.48
N THR A 194 -11.00 -10.58 -0.52
CA THR A 194 -10.42 -10.07 0.72
C THR A 194 -10.07 -11.23 1.65
N VAL A 195 -8.91 -11.15 2.29
CA VAL A 195 -8.44 -12.15 3.25
C VAL A 195 -8.15 -11.46 4.58
N GLU A 196 -8.78 -11.95 5.65
CA GLU A 196 -8.53 -11.49 7.01
C GLU A 196 -7.54 -12.43 7.72
N ASN A 197 -6.76 -11.88 8.63
CA ASN A 197 -5.73 -12.64 9.35
C ASN A 197 -6.36 -13.37 10.56
N PRO A 198 -6.22 -14.70 10.68
CA PRO A 198 -6.79 -15.44 11.81
C PRO A 198 -6.18 -15.08 13.17
N ARG A 199 -5.02 -14.38 13.17
CA ARG A 199 -4.33 -13.94 14.39
C ARG A 199 -4.72 -12.52 14.82
N GLN A 200 -5.48 -11.79 14.01
CA GLN A 200 -5.83 -10.39 14.22
C GLN A 200 -7.34 -10.17 14.15
N VAL A 201 -7.82 -9.19 14.89
CA VAL A 201 -9.17 -8.64 14.70
C VAL A 201 -9.18 -7.85 13.38
N SER A 202 -10.25 -7.94 12.61
CA SER A 202 -10.42 -7.13 11.39
C SER A 202 -10.27 -5.64 11.72
N ALA A 203 -9.52 -4.90 10.91
CA ALA A 203 -9.19 -3.52 11.24
C ALA A 203 -10.43 -2.64 11.43
N PHE A 204 -11.48 -2.89 10.64
CA PHE A 204 -12.76 -2.17 10.70
C PHE A 204 -13.63 -2.52 11.93
N GLU A 205 -13.19 -3.48 12.75
CA GLU A 205 -13.82 -3.87 14.03
C GLU A 205 -13.01 -3.42 15.26
N TYR A 206 -12.00 -2.59 15.06
CA TYR A 206 -11.16 -2.09 16.16
C TYR A 206 -11.98 -1.26 17.15
N PRO A 207 -11.75 -1.45 18.48
CA PRO A 207 -12.49 -0.73 19.51
C PRO A 207 -12.18 0.78 19.49
N ARG A 208 -13.10 1.55 20.12
CA ARG A 208 -13.08 3.01 20.18
C ARG A 208 -11.78 3.61 20.73
N GLU A 209 -11.03 2.88 21.52
CA GLU A 209 -9.73 3.31 22.07
C GLU A 209 -8.70 3.62 20.97
N TYR A 210 -8.85 3.04 19.77
CA TYR A 210 -7.99 3.28 18.61
C TYR A 210 -8.41 4.48 17.76
N GLY A 211 -9.48 5.19 18.12
CA GLY A 211 -9.89 6.41 17.46
C GLY A 211 -11.41 6.54 17.26
N PRO A 212 -11.87 7.70 16.77
CA PRO A 212 -13.29 7.98 16.55
C PRO A 212 -13.90 7.13 15.42
N ALA A 213 -13.07 6.58 14.54
CA ALA A 213 -13.45 5.66 13.49
C ALA A 213 -12.40 4.56 13.35
N SER A 214 -12.85 3.31 13.16
CA SER A 214 -11.96 2.18 12.92
C SER A 214 -11.30 2.28 11.54
N PRO A 215 -10.06 1.77 11.37
CA PRO A 215 -9.44 1.71 10.05
C PRO A 215 -10.24 0.85 9.07
N THR A 216 -10.39 1.29 7.82
CA THR A 216 -11.26 0.65 6.81
C THR A 216 -10.42 -0.08 5.75
N PHE A 217 -9.75 -1.18 6.11
CA PHE A 217 -8.95 -2.00 5.20
C PHE A 217 -9.03 -3.50 5.56
N SER A 218 -8.80 -4.38 4.59
CA SER A 218 -8.60 -5.81 4.78
C SER A 218 -7.11 -6.13 4.97
N ARG A 219 -6.80 -7.27 5.56
CA ARG A 219 -5.41 -7.70 5.81
C ARG A 219 -4.67 -8.09 4.54
N ALA A 220 -5.38 -8.62 3.56
CA ALA A 220 -4.86 -8.85 2.23
C ALA A 220 -6.00 -8.88 1.19
N THR A 221 -5.61 -8.80 -0.08
CA THR A 221 -6.49 -9.04 -1.22
C THR A 221 -5.80 -10.03 -2.16
N VAL A 222 -6.49 -11.09 -2.57
CA VAL A 222 -6.06 -11.96 -3.66
C VAL A 222 -6.76 -11.51 -4.93
N THR A 223 -6.00 -11.17 -5.96
CA THR A 223 -6.51 -10.71 -7.24
C THR A 223 -7.03 -11.87 -8.10
N SER A 224 -7.77 -11.56 -9.16
CA SER A 224 -8.17 -12.55 -10.18
C SER A 224 -6.97 -13.27 -10.81
N ASP A 225 -5.81 -12.62 -10.84
CA ASP A 225 -4.56 -13.15 -11.40
C ASP A 225 -3.75 -13.95 -10.36
N ARG A 226 -4.35 -14.23 -9.20
CA ARG A 226 -3.74 -14.95 -8.08
C ARG A 226 -2.54 -14.23 -7.45
N LEU A 227 -2.45 -12.93 -7.59
CA LEU A 227 -1.48 -12.09 -6.87
C LEU A 227 -2.04 -11.80 -5.48
N LEU A 228 -1.33 -12.22 -4.43
CA LEU A 228 -1.63 -11.89 -3.04
C LEU A 228 -1.01 -10.54 -2.70
N LEU A 229 -1.85 -9.57 -2.36
CA LEU A 229 -1.48 -8.22 -1.94
C LEU A 229 -1.69 -8.08 -0.44
N VAL A 230 -0.62 -8.23 0.34
CA VAL A 230 -0.66 -8.10 1.80
C VAL A 230 -0.58 -6.63 2.19
N SER A 231 -1.51 -6.19 3.03
CA SER A 231 -1.54 -4.85 3.63
C SER A 231 -0.32 -4.60 4.50
N GLY A 232 -0.06 -3.34 4.85
CA GLY A 232 0.90 -3.00 5.89
C GLY A 232 0.66 -3.84 7.13
N THR A 233 1.60 -4.73 7.40
CA THR A 233 1.53 -5.71 8.48
C THR A 233 2.64 -5.43 9.49
N ALA A 234 2.26 -5.36 10.76
CA ALA A 234 3.16 -5.07 11.87
C ALA A 234 2.96 -6.07 13.02
N SER A 235 3.68 -5.86 14.11
CA SER A 235 3.64 -6.70 15.32
C SER A 235 2.35 -6.50 16.11
N ILE A 236 1.22 -7.01 15.59
CA ILE A 236 -0.12 -6.89 16.19
C ILE A 236 -0.73 -8.28 16.32
N VAL A 237 -1.24 -8.61 17.52
CA VAL A 237 -2.04 -9.81 17.79
C VAL A 237 -3.42 -9.38 18.31
N GLY A 238 -4.49 -9.92 17.76
CA GLY A 238 -5.81 -9.34 17.98
C GLY A 238 -5.84 -7.91 17.45
N HIS A 239 -5.98 -6.94 18.32
CA HIS A 239 -5.87 -5.51 18.02
C HIS A 239 -4.70 -4.81 18.79
N ILE A 240 -3.91 -5.57 19.56
CA ILE A 240 -2.90 -5.08 20.48
C ILE A 240 -1.52 -5.11 19.81
N SER A 241 -0.76 -4.00 19.91
CA SER A 241 0.66 -3.95 19.54
C SER A 241 1.48 -4.81 20.49
N MET A 242 2.33 -5.67 19.94
CA MET A 242 3.19 -6.57 20.70
C MET A 242 4.64 -6.14 20.66
N HIS A 243 5.40 -6.50 21.69
CA HIS A 243 6.85 -6.33 21.74
C HIS A 243 7.34 -4.87 21.63
N ALA A 244 6.65 -3.92 22.28
CA ALA A 244 7.04 -2.52 22.29
C ALA A 244 8.54 -2.36 22.65
N GLY A 245 9.28 -1.56 21.87
CA GLY A 245 10.71 -1.32 22.05
C GLY A 245 11.64 -2.47 21.66
N ASN A 246 11.12 -3.61 21.18
CA ASN A 246 11.94 -4.76 20.77
C ASN A 246 11.79 -5.05 19.27
N LEU A 247 12.65 -4.46 18.45
CA LEU A 247 12.59 -4.57 16.98
C LEU A 247 12.69 -6.01 16.49
N ALA A 248 13.60 -6.82 17.05
CA ALA A 248 13.77 -8.21 16.62
C ALA A 248 12.51 -9.05 16.86
N ALA A 249 11.86 -8.87 18.01
CA ALA A 249 10.62 -9.55 18.34
C ALA A 249 9.44 -9.01 17.48
N GLN A 250 9.44 -7.71 17.15
CA GLN A 250 8.44 -7.15 16.24
C GLN A 250 8.60 -7.68 14.81
N ILE A 251 9.81 -7.86 14.30
CA ILE A 251 10.06 -8.49 13.01
C ILE A 251 9.51 -9.93 13.00
N GLU A 252 9.83 -10.71 14.03
CA GLU A 252 9.33 -12.09 14.16
C GLU A 252 7.81 -12.16 14.15
N GLU A 253 7.14 -11.32 14.94
CA GLU A 253 5.68 -11.30 15.03
C GLU A 253 5.04 -10.82 13.72
N THR A 254 5.65 -9.85 13.04
CA THR A 254 5.21 -9.37 11.74
C THR A 254 5.24 -10.51 10.69
N PHE A 255 6.32 -11.28 10.64
CA PHE A 255 6.40 -12.43 9.73
C PHE A 255 5.40 -13.52 10.08
N ARG A 256 5.17 -13.84 11.36
CA ARG A 256 4.10 -14.77 11.77
C ARG A 256 2.72 -14.33 11.27
N ASN A 257 2.45 -13.02 11.25
CA ASN A 257 1.22 -12.49 10.69
C ASN A 257 1.17 -12.61 9.16
N ILE A 258 2.28 -12.38 8.45
CA ILE A 258 2.37 -12.57 6.99
C ILE A 258 2.20 -14.05 6.63
N ASP A 259 2.90 -14.95 7.33
CA ASP A 259 2.82 -16.40 7.12
C ASP A 259 1.38 -16.90 7.29
N ALA A 260 0.68 -16.44 8.33
CA ALA A 260 -0.72 -16.79 8.56
C ALA A 260 -1.66 -16.36 7.41
N LEU A 261 -1.38 -15.23 6.74
CA LEU A 261 -2.13 -14.79 5.56
C LEU A 261 -1.83 -15.65 4.33
N VAL A 262 -0.56 -16.01 4.12
CA VAL A 262 -0.14 -16.90 3.02
C VAL A 262 -0.74 -18.30 3.22
N GLU A 263 -0.64 -18.84 4.43
CA GLU A 263 -1.20 -20.15 4.78
C GLU A 263 -2.73 -20.16 4.58
N ARG A 264 -3.44 -19.13 5.04
CA ARG A 264 -4.89 -19.02 4.85
C ARG A 264 -5.26 -18.93 3.39
N SER A 265 -4.58 -18.07 2.62
CA SER A 265 -4.83 -17.92 1.18
C SER A 265 -4.59 -19.22 0.41
N THR A 266 -3.58 -19.99 0.83
CA THR A 266 -3.28 -21.32 0.27
C THR A 266 -4.34 -22.35 0.67
N ALA A 267 -4.74 -22.40 1.95
CA ALA A 267 -5.76 -23.33 2.45
C ALA A 267 -7.13 -23.12 1.78
N GLU A 268 -7.47 -21.87 1.48
CA GLU A 268 -8.67 -21.49 0.74
C GLU A 268 -8.51 -21.66 -0.79
N ARG A 269 -7.34 -22.13 -1.27
CA ARG A 269 -7.01 -22.37 -2.69
C ARG A 269 -7.05 -21.09 -3.56
N LEU A 270 -6.84 -19.94 -2.94
CA LEU A 270 -6.81 -18.66 -3.63
C LEU A 270 -5.47 -18.46 -4.35
N ILE A 271 -4.37 -18.94 -3.75
CA ILE A 271 -3.03 -18.98 -4.33
C ILE A 271 -2.46 -20.41 -4.26
N LYS A 272 -1.38 -20.67 -5.00
CA LYS A 272 -0.63 -21.91 -4.86
C LYS A 272 0.28 -21.87 -3.63
N PRO A 273 0.65 -23.02 -3.03
CA PRO A 273 1.57 -23.11 -1.89
C PRO A 273 3.02 -22.89 -2.36
N THR A 274 3.37 -21.67 -2.69
CA THR A 274 4.72 -21.28 -3.11
C THR A 274 5.35 -20.40 -2.03
N PRO A 275 6.67 -20.58 -1.73
CA PRO A 275 7.37 -19.65 -0.85
C PRO A 275 7.53 -18.28 -1.52
N LEU A 276 7.80 -17.25 -0.72
CA LEU A 276 8.22 -15.96 -1.26
C LEU A 276 9.53 -16.13 -2.03
N ASP A 277 9.57 -15.66 -3.27
CA ASP A 277 10.70 -15.84 -4.19
C ASP A 277 10.93 -14.59 -5.06
N GLN A 278 11.62 -14.74 -6.18
CA GLN A 278 11.90 -13.67 -7.13
C GLN A 278 10.65 -13.05 -7.79
N HIS A 279 9.50 -13.71 -7.71
CA HIS A 279 8.21 -13.21 -8.21
C HIS A 279 7.39 -12.52 -7.11
N SER A 280 7.98 -12.39 -5.93
CA SER A 280 7.44 -11.62 -4.82
C SER A 280 8.15 -10.28 -4.72
N THR A 281 7.51 -9.27 -4.13
CA THR A 281 8.16 -8.03 -3.69
C THR A 281 7.82 -7.79 -2.22
N VAL A 282 8.82 -7.39 -1.45
CA VAL A 282 8.69 -7.07 -0.03
C VAL A 282 9.08 -5.60 0.17
N LYS A 283 8.18 -4.80 0.71
CA LYS A 283 8.45 -3.41 1.09
C LYS A 283 8.34 -3.29 2.61
N ALA A 284 9.42 -2.84 3.24
CA ALA A 284 9.49 -2.66 4.67
C ALA A 284 9.66 -1.18 5.00
N TYR A 285 8.92 -0.72 6.00
CA TYR A 285 9.00 0.62 6.57
C TYR A 285 9.60 0.52 7.96
N LEU A 286 10.68 1.23 8.19
CA LEU A 286 11.47 1.21 9.42
C LEU A 286 11.42 2.57 10.10
N ARG A 287 11.06 2.59 11.38
CA ARG A 287 10.95 3.82 12.16
C ARG A 287 12.31 4.45 12.44
N ASP A 288 13.29 3.68 12.88
CA ASP A 288 14.63 4.19 13.15
C ASP A 288 15.62 3.76 12.06
N ALA A 289 16.09 4.73 11.28
CA ALA A 289 17.03 4.49 10.20
C ALA A 289 18.38 3.90 10.68
N SER A 290 18.74 4.07 11.95
CA SER A 290 19.98 3.50 12.52
C SER A 290 19.95 1.97 12.55
N ASP A 291 18.77 1.36 12.54
CA ASP A 291 18.59 -0.10 12.52
C ASP A 291 18.64 -0.71 11.11
N ALA A 292 18.82 0.11 10.06
CA ALA A 292 18.71 -0.34 8.66
C ALA A 292 19.63 -1.51 8.32
N ALA A 293 20.86 -1.51 8.81
CA ALA A 293 21.83 -2.57 8.53
C ALA A 293 21.40 -3.92 9.13
N SER A 294 20.98 -3.94 10.39
CA SER A 294 20.51 -5.14 11.10
C SER A 294 19.21 -5.67 10.49
N VAL A 295 18.26 -4.79 10.17
CA VAL A 295 17.01 -5.16 9.51
C VAL A 295 17.26 -5.73 8.11
N THR A 296 18.14 -5.11 7.31
CA THR A 296 18.49 -5.63 5.98
C THR A 296 19.08 -7.04 6.08
N GLN A 297 19.97 -7.28 7.05
CA GLN A 297 20.54 -8.61 7.27
C GLN A 297 19.46 -9.63 7.66
N GLU A 298 18.56 -9.27 8.56
CA GLU A 298 17.49 -10.17 9.02
C GLU A 298 16.48 -10.48 7.90
N LEU A 299 16.08 -9.47 7.11
CA LEU A 299 15.20 -9.68 5.95
C LEU A 299 15.85 -10.63 4.92
N ARG A 300 17.14 -10.43 4.61
CA ARG A 300 17.88 -11.34 3.71
C ARG A 300 17.99 -12.75 4.25
N ARG A 301 18.20 -12.91 5.57
CA ARG A 301 18.27 -14.22 6.22
C ARG A 301 16.94 -14.99 6.10
N ARG A 302 15.81 -14.30 6.23
CA ARG A 302 14.46 -14.89 6.19
C ARG A 302 13.98 -15.16 4.77
N LEU A 303 14.13 -14.20 3.90
CA LEU A 303 13.57 -14.21 2.56
C LEU A 303 14.51 -14.83 1.52
N GLY A 304 15.80 -14.92 1.84
CA GLY A 304 16.82 -15.30 0.87
C GLY A 304 17.22 -14.16 -0.08
N PRO A 305 18.23 -14.37 -0.92
CA PRO A 305 18.79 -13.33 -1.79
C PRO A 305 17.94 -13.04 -3.03
N SER A 306 17.02 -13.93 -3.40
CA SER A 306 16.23 -13.83 -4.62
C SER A 306 14.99 -12.93 -4.48
N VAL A 307 14.50 -12.72 -3.25
CA VAL A 307 13.31 -11.86 -3.01
C VAL A 307 13.73 -10.39 -3.08
N PRO A 308 13.15 -9.60 -3.98
CA PRO A 308 13.35 -8.16 -4.01
C PRO A 308 12.81 -7.50 -2.74
N VAL A 309 13.66 -6.71 -2.06
CA VAL A 309 13.31 -5.99 -0.84
C VAL A 309 13.59 -4.50 -1.01
N LEU A 310 12.61 -3.67 -0.69
CA LEU A 310 12.73 -2.23 -0.56
C LEU A 310 12.56 -1.83 0.91
N LEU A 311 13.57 -1.19 1.50
CA LEU A 311 13.56 -0.70 2.88
C LEU A 311 13.50 0.84 2.89
N LEU A 312 12.50 1.40 3.53
CA LEU A 312 12.22 2.84 3.58
C LEU A 312 12.18 3.34 5.04
N ALA A 313 12.66 4.56 5.27
CA ALA A 313 12.44 5.26 6.54
C ALA A 313 11.01 5.82 6.57
N ALA A 314 10.21 5.43 7.55
CA ALA A 314 8.85 5.92 7.73
C ALA A 314 8.38 5.83 9.18
N ASP A 315 7.45 6.68 9.56
CA ASP A 315 6.64 6.43 10.76
C ASP A 315 5.52 5.44 10.45
N ILE A 316 5.17 4.63 11.42
CA ILE A 316 4.14 3.61 11.31
C ILE A 316 2.89 4.09 12.04
N CYS A 317 1.73 3.60 11.66
CA CYS A 317 0.42 4.05 12.12
C CYS A 317 0.26 4.13 13.66
N ARG A 318 1.08 3.41 14.44
CA ARG A 318 1.16 3.50 15.91
C ARG A 318 2.60 3.77 16.33
N SER A 319 2.79 4.62 17.31
CA SER A 319 4.11 5.07 17.77
C SER A 319 4.98 3.98 18.42
N ASP A 320 4.36 2.90 18.93
CA ASP A 320 5.02 1.74 19.54
C ASP A 320 5.46 0.67 18.52
N LEU A 321 5.07 0.80 17.26
CA LEU A 321 5.49 -0.07 16.18
C LEU A 321 6.78 0.47 15.54
N LEU A 322 7.77 -0.41 15.37
CA LEU A 322 9.10 -0.08 14.87
C LEU A 322 9.29 -0.46 13.40
N ILE A 323 8.51 -1.42 12.93
CA ILE A 323 8.56 -1.94 11.55
C ILE A 323 7.16 -2.30 11.04
N GLU A 324 6.92 -2.05 9.75
CA GLU A 324 5.76 -2.51 9.00
C GLU A 324 6.22 -3.11 7.68
N ILE A 325 5.61 -4.21 7.25
CA ILE A 325 6.01 -4.94 6.04
C ILE A 325 4.79 -5.18 5.15
N GLU A 326 4.94 -4.91 3.86
CA GLU A 326 4.00 -5.22 2.79
C GLU A 326 4.57 -6.31 1.88
N VAL A 327 3.71 -7.12 1.30
CA VAL A 327 4.10 -8.16 0.35
C VAL A 327 3.16 -8.14 -0.86
N ALA A 328 3.73 -8.23 -2.06
CA ALA A 328 3.03 -8.69 -3.24
C ALA A 328 3.65 -10.03 -3.67
N HIS A 329 2.83 -11.09 -3.73
CA HIS A 329 3.30 -12.46 -3.96
C HIS A 329 2.48 -13.14 -5.04
N GLN A 330 3.14 -13.57 -6.11
CA GLN A 330 2.55 -14.35 -7.20
C GLN A 330 2.59 -15.83 -6.83
N GLY A 331 1.45 -16.37 -6.44
CA GLY A 331 1.29 -17.75 -6.00
C GLY A 331 0.68 -18.70 -7.05
#